data_f6fbe672194d6126ebe6e119bbc4b8a8
#
_entry.id   f6fbe672194d6126ebe6e119bbc4b8a8
#
_cell.length_a   1.000
_cell.length_b   1.000
_cell.length_c   1.000
_cell.angle_alpha   90.00
_cell.angle_beta   90.00
_cell.angle_gamma   90.00
#
_symmetry.space_group_name_H-M   'P 1'
#
loop_
_entity.id
_entity.type
_entity.pdbx_description
1 polymer ?
#
loop_
_entity_poly.entity_id
_entity_poly.type
_entity_poly.pdbx_seq_one_letter_code
_entity_poly.pdbx_strand_id
1 'polypeptide(L)'
;FWAGLLLMWLFSVKLNWLPTSGMQGASSVILPAVTLSLSYISTYARLLRNSMVQNKQKNSVLYARARGLTRGMIWRHIFRNSLQSTLTGLGMSLPKLMAGTFVVETIFAWPGLGWLCVTAIFNRDFPVIQAYVLLMAVMFVGCNLLVDILCAAIDPRLRARGQA
;
A
#
# COMPACT_ATOMS: atom_id res chain seq x y z
N PHE A 1 2.24 0.95 -14.56
CA PHE A 1 2.13 -0.06 -15.63
C PHE A 1 3.34 -0.06 -16.53
N TRP A 2 3.76 1.10 -17.02
CA TRP A 2 4.93 1.26 -17.85
C TRP A 2 6.22 0.75 -17.16
N ALA A 3 6.41 1.08 -15.89
CA ALA A 3 7.54 0.58 -15.11
C ALA A 3 7.52 -0.96 -14.98
N GLY A 4 6.34 -1.56 -14.81
CA GLY A 4 6.19 -3.01 -14.77
C GLY A 4 6.62 -3.69 -16.07
N LEU A 5 6.21 -3.14 -17.21
CA LEU A 5 6.61 -3.63 -18.52
C LEU A 5 8.11 -3.46 -18.77
N LEU A 6 8.69 -2.33 -18.35
CA LEU A 6 10.15 -2.12 -18.45
C LEU A 6 10.92 -3.09 -17.56
N LEU A 7 10.48 -3.33 -16.34
CA LEU A 7 11.10 -4.29 -15.43
C LEU A 7 11.01 -5.71 -15.99
N MET A 8 9.86 -6.08 -16.55
CA MET A 8 9.70 -7.36 -17.23
C MET A 8 10.68 -7.49 -18.40
N TRP A 9 10.75 -6.49 -19.28
CA TRP A 9 11.65 -6.50 -20.41
C TRP A 9 13.12 -6.61 -19.97
N LEU A 10 13.52 -5.83 -18.96
CA LEU A 10 14.90 -5.80 -18.49
C LEU A 10 15.30 -7.09 -17.78
N PHE A 11 14.55 -7.52 -16.76
CA PHE A 11 14.93 -8.64 -15.89
C PHE A 11 14.54 -10.01 -16.45
N SER A 12 13.51 -10.08 -17.26
CA SER A 12 13.01 -11.33 -17.79
C SER A 12 13.52 -11.60 -19.21
N VAL A 13 13.47 -10.60 -20.11
CA VAL A 13 13.85 -10.79 -21.50
C VAL A 13 15.35 -10.58 -21.72
N LYS A 14 15.95 -9.49 -21.18
CA LYS A 14 17.38 -9.22 -21.37
C LYS A 14 18.30 -10.04 -20.46
N LEU A 15 17.97 -10.10 -19.17
CA LEU A 15 18.84 -10.74 -18.16
C LEU A 15 18.50 -12.22 -17.94
N ASN A 16 17.32 -12.70 -18.34
CA ASN A 16 16.83 -14.07 -18.11
C ASN A 16 16.94 -14.53 -16.62
N TRP A 17 16.86 -13.57 -15.68
CA TRP A 17 16.99 -13.87 -14.25
C TRP A 17 15.66 -14.28 -13.61
N LEU A 18 14.56 -13.78 -14.16
CA LEU A 18 13.22 -13.97 -13.60
C LEU A 18 12.26 -14.42 -14.70
N PRO A 19 11.29 -15.28 -14.39
CA PRO A 19 10.32 -15.73 -15.38
C PRO A 19 9.44 -14.57 -15.85
N THR A 20 9.10 -14.60 -17.15
CA THR A 20 8.33 -13.53 -17.81
C THR A 20 6.88 -13.48 -17.37
N SER A 21 6.27 -14.65 -17.13
CA SER A 21 4.83 -14.72 -16.84
C SER A 21 4.49 -16.04 -16.15
N GLY A 22 3.36 -16.05 -15.44
CA GLY A 22 2.82 -17.24 -14.79
C GLY A 22 3.48 -17.57 -13.44
N MET A 23 2.97 -18.61 -12.80
CA MET A 23 3.40 -19.07 -11.48
C MET A 23 4.40 -20.22 -11.60
N GLN A 24 5.66 -19.91 -11.92
CA GLN A 24 6.72 -20.93 -12.08
C GLN A 24 7.55 -21.15 -10.81
N GLY A 25 7.25 -20.42 -9.70
CA GLY A 25 7.95 -20.53 -8.42
C GLY A 25 7.96 -19.22 -7.63
N ALA A 26 8.66 -19.21 -6.51
CA ALA A 26 8.74 -18.04 -5.62
C ALA A 26 9.38 -16.82 -6.30
N SER A 27 10.26 -17.01 -7.28
CA SER A 27 10.87 -15.93 -8.06
C SER A 27 9.89 -15.16 -8.93
N SER A 28 8.77 -15.78 -9.33
CA SER A 28 7.74 -15.13 -10.16
C SER A 28 7.00 -14.00 -9.42
N VAL A 29 7.00 -14.00 -8.09
CA VAL A 29 6.34 -12.97 -7.26
C VAL A 29 7.16 -11.68 -7.22
N ILE A 30 8.46 -11.73 -7.45
CA ILE A 30 9.39 -10.61 -7.23
C ILE A 30 9.05 -9.43 -8.15
N LEU A 31 8.88 -9.67 -9.45
CA LEU A 31 8.58 -8.61 -10.41
C LEU A 31 7.24 -7.90 -10.13
N PRO A 32 6.11 -8.62 -9.96
CA PRO A 32 4.84 -8.01 -9.58
C PRO A 32 4.93 -7.22 -8.28
N ALA A 33 5.59 -7.78 -7.25
CA ALA A 33 5.75 -7.13 -5.95
C ALA A 33 6.57 -5.84 -6.05
N VAL A 34 7.69 -5.84 -6.78
CA VAL A 34 8.52 -4.65 -7.00
C VAL A 34 7.75 -3.59 -7.80
N THR A 35 7.00 -3.99 -8.82
CA THR A 35 6.18 -3.07 -9.62
C THR A 35 5.13 -2.36 -8.77
N LEU A 36 4.41 -3.10 -7.92
CA LEU A 36 3.45 -2.52 -6.97
C LEU A 36 4.15 -1.62 -5.95
N SER A 37 5.25 -2.08 -5.36
CA SER A 37 5.95 -1.33 -4.32
C SER A 37 6.49 0.00 -4.81
N LEU A 38 7.00 0.11 -6.03
CA LEU A 38 7.50 1.36 -6.61
C LEU A 38 6.43 2.47 -6.62
N SER A 39 5.20 2.14 -6.99
CA SER A 39 4.09 3.10 -7.00
C SER A 39 3.75 3.61 -5.61
N TYR A 40 3.81 2.72 -4.60
CA TYR A 40 3.48 3.05 -3.22
C TYR A 40 4.61 3.72 -2.47
N ILE A 41 5.87 3.33 -2.71
CA ILE A 41 7.05 3.94 -2.08
C ILE A 41 7.05 5.46 -2.30
N SER A 42 6.81 5.93 -3.52
CA SER A 42 6.81 7.37 -3.80
C SER A 42 5.70 8.12 -3.05
N THR A 43 4.52 7.52 -2.96
CA THR A 43 3.37 8.09 -2.24
C THR A 43 3.62 8.16 -0.74
N TYR A 44 4.13 7.07 -0.16
CA TYR A 44 4.39 7.02 1.29
C TYR A 44 5.61 7.83 1.71
N ALA A 45 6.64 7.89 0.89
CA ALA A 45 7.78 8.77 1.13
C ALA A 45 7.33 10.24 1.16
N ARG A 46 6.43 10.65 0.26
CA ARG A 46 5.85 12.00 0.26
C ARG A 46 4.96 12.24 1.48
N LEU A 47 4.13 11.27 1.85
CA LEU A 47 3.27 11.34 3.03
C LEU A 47 4.10 11.48 4.31
N LEU A 48 5.13 10.64 4.47
CA LEU A 48 6.04 10.70 5.61
C LEU A 48 6.76 12.05 5.69
N ARG A 49 7.29 12.52 4.57
CA ARG A 49 7.96 13.83 4.50
C ARG A 49 7.03 14.95 4.93
N ASN A 50 5.80 14.99 4.40
CA ASN A 50 4.81 16.02 4.77
C ASN A 50 4.46 15.94 6.25
N SER A 51 4.25 14.75 6.78
CA SER A 51 3.99 14.52 8.21
C SER A 51 5.18 14.99 9.08
N MET A 52 6.42 14.74 8.66
CA MET A 52 7.60 15.21 9.38
C MET A 52 7.72 16.73 9.38
N VAL A 53 7.44 17.38 8.24
CA VAL A 53 7.47 18.86 8.14
C VAL A 53 6.42 19.47 9.08
N GLN A 54 5.20 18.94 9.07
CA GLN A 54 4.13 19.40 9.97
C GLN A 54 4.49 19.18 11.45
N ASN A 55 5.03 18.01 11.80
CA ASN A 55 5.42 17.73 13.18
C ASN A 55 6.60 18.59 13.65
N LYS A 56 7.51 19.01 12.75
CA LYS A 56 8.61 19.92 13.05
C LYS A 56 8.13 21.31 13.49
N GLN A 57 6.98 21.75 12.99
CA GLN A 57 6.40 23.08 13.29
C GLN A 57 5.50 23.08 14.54
N LYS A 58 5.27 21.93 15.16
CA LYS A 58 4.42 21.85 16.37
C LYS A 58 5.11 22.48 17.58
N ASN A 59 4.30 23.08 18.45
CA ASN A 59 4.73 23.66 19.71
C ASN A 59 5.52 22.67 20.59
N SER A 60 5.20 21.36 20.50
CA SER A 60 5.93 20.31 21.22
C SER A 60 7.44 20.28 20.90
N VAL A 61 7.80 20.58 19.66
CA VAL A 61 9.22 20.67 19.24
C VAL A 61 9.87 21.96 19.77
N LEU A 62 9.13 23.05 19.80
CA LEU A 62 9.59 24.31 20.38
C LEU A 62 9.88 24.14 21.88
N TYR A 63 8.97 23.52 22.63
CA TYR A 63 9.18 23.20 24.05
C TYR A 63 10.34 22.26 24.30
N ALA A 64 10.53 21.26 23.43
CA ALA A 64 11.65 20.35 23.53
C ALA A 64 13.00 21.07 23.34
N ARG A 65 13.06 22.05 22.43
CA ARG A 65 14.25 22.91 22.25
C ARG A 65 14.48 23.80 23.43
N ALA A 66 13.44 24.41 23.97
CA ALA A 66 13.55 25.30 25.16
C ALA A 66 14.05 24.54 26.39
N ARG A 67 13.75 23.26 26.50
CA ARG A 67 14.25 22.34 27.54
C ARG A 67 15.70 21.86 27.30
N GLY A 68 16.37 22.28 26.24
CA GLY A 68 17.75 21.90 25.96
C GLY A 68 17.95 20.49 25.44
N LEU A 69 16.88 19.82 24.92
CA LEU A 69 17.05 18.49 24.34
C LEU A 69 17.99 18.50 23.14
N THR A 70 18.80 17.45 23.00
CA THR A 70 19.73 17.30 21.87
C THR A 70 18.97 17.17 20.55
N ARG A 71 19.60 17.64 19.46
CA ARG A 71 19.00 17.56 18.10
C ARG A 71 18.56 16.14 17.74
N GLY A 72 19.33 15.12 18.13
CA GLY A 72 19.00 13.72 17.87
C GLY A 72 17.70 13.26 18.56
N MET A 73 17.50 13.67 19.81
CA MET A 73 16.26 13.36 20.56
C MET A 73 15.05 14.05 19.91
N ILE A 74 15.20 15.27 19.45
CA ILE A 74 14.14 16.02 18.76
C ILE A 74 13.77 15.33 17.43
N TRP A 75 14.76 14.92 16.64
CA TRP A 75 14.53 14.21 15.39
C TRP A 75 13.85 12.87 15.62
N ARG A 76 14.26 12.10 16.61
CA ARG A 76 13.62 10.83 16.98
C ARG A 76 12.15 11.04 17.36
N HIS A 77 11.85 12.09 18.11
CA HIS A 77 10.47 12.44 18.49
C HIS A 77 9.61 12.81 17.28
N ILE A 78 10.13 13.67 16.38
CA ILE A 78 9.46 14.04 15.13
C ILE A 78 9.20 12.79 14.28
N PHE A 79 10.21 11.95 14.09
CA PHE A 79 10.10 10.74 13.27
C PHE A 79 9.05 9.77 13.81
N ARG A 80 9.10 9.48 15.13
CA ARG A 80 8.14 8.57 15.77
C ARG A 80 6.69 9.05 15.63
N ASN A 81 6.45 10.35 15.84
CA ASN A 81 5.12 10.92 15.69
C ASN A 81 4.66 10.95 14.23
N SER A 82 5.58 11.16 13.29
CA SER A 82 5.27 11.16 11.86
C SER A 82 5.02 9.74 11.34
N LEU A 83 5.75 8.77 11.87
CA LEU A 83 5.56 7.35 11.51
C LEU A 83 4.17 6.86 11.89
N GLN A 84 3.65 7.25 13.06
CA GLN A 84 2.30 6.89 13.49
C GLN A 84 1.25 7.38 12.48
N SER A 85 1.31 8.65 12.09
CA SER A 85 0.40 9.22 11.10
C SER A 85 0.54 8.57 9.71
N THR A 86 1.76 8.17 9.34
CA THR A 86 2.02 7.48 8.07
C THR A 86 1.50 6.04 8.09
N LEU A 87 1.64 5.33 9.20
CA LEU A 87 1.10 3.97 9.38
C LEU A 87 -0.42 3.95 9.28
N THR A 88 -1.10 4.95 9.86
CA THR A 88 -2.55 5.10 9.69
C THR A 88 -2.93 5.29 8.23
N GLY A 89 -2.19 6.16 7.51
CA GLY A 89 -2.39 6.36 6.07
C GLY A 89 -2.10 5.10 5.23
N LEU A 90 -1.10 4.31 5.62
CA LEU A 90 -0.81 2.99 5.04
C LEU A 90 -2.01 2.05 5.20
N GLY A 91 -2.52 1.93 6.41
CA GLY A 91 -3.67 1.09 6.71
C GLY A 91 -4.87 1.41 5.80
N MET A 92 -5.23 2.69 5.70
CA MET A 92 -6.33 3.16 4.84
C MET A 92 -6.11 2.92 3.34
N SER A 93 -4.89 2.61 2.92
CA SER A 93 -4.58 2.32 1.51
C SER A 93 -4.57 0.84 1.18
N LEU A 94 -4.59 -0.06 2.18
CA LEU A 94 -4.62 -1.50 1.95
C LEU A 94 -5.80 -1.96 1.06
N PRO A 95 -7.04 -1.49 1.27
CA PRO A 95 -8.13 -1.85 0.39
C PRO A 95 -7.95 -1.37 -1.06
N LYS A 96 -7.30 -0.20 -1.25
CA LYS A 96 -6.98 0.33 -2.59
C LYS A 96 -5.90 -0.51 -3.28
N LEU A 97 -4.98 -1.09 -2.51
CA LEU A 97 -3.99 -2.05 -3.03
C LEU A 97 -4.68 -3.25 -3.67
N MET A 98 -5.70 -3.80 -3.02
CA MET A 98 -6.44 -4.95 -3.57
C MET A 98 -7.06 -4.63 -4.94
N ALA A 99 -7.60 -3.43 -5.13
CA ALA A 99 -8.11 -3.00 -6.42
C ALA A 99 -6.99 -2.77 -7.46
N GLY A 100 -5.79 -2.36 -7.03
CA GLY A 100 -4.65 -2.11 -7.91
C GLY A 100 -3.91 -3.37 -8.38
N THR A 101 -4.00 -4.48 -7.66
CA THR A 101 -3.34 -5.75 -8.02
C THR A 101 -3.88 -6.35 -9.30
N PHE A 102 -5.16 -6.13 -9.60
CA PHE A 102 -5.84 -6.60 -10.80
C PHE A 102 -5.05 -6.35 -12.10
N VAL A 103 -4.55 -5.13 -12.30
CA VAL A 103 -3.83 -4.79 -13.53
C VAL A 103 -2.44 -5.44 -13.57
N VAL A 104 -1.77 -5.53 -12.41
CA VAL A 104 -0.48 -6.18 -12.31
C VAL A 104 -0.62 -7.69 -12.55
N GLU A 105 -1.64 -8.33 -12.00
CA GLU A 105 -1.95 -9.74 -12.27
C GLU A 105 -2.15 -9.99 -13.77
N THR A 106 -2.84 -9.09 -14.46
CA THR A 106 -3.07 -9.21 -15.91
C THR A 106 -1.77 -9.05 -16.71
N ILE A 107 -0.93 -8.06 -16.36
CA ILE A 107 0.35 -7.81 -17.05
C ILE A 107 1.31 -8.99 -16.91
N PHE A 108 1.40 -9.56 -15.71
CA PHE A 108 2.32 -10.66 -15.41
C PHE A 108 1.69 -12.04 -15.65
N ALA A 109 0.46 -12.11 -16.18
CA ALA A 109 -0.34 -13.34 -16.33
C ALA A 109 -0.31 -14.19 -15.04
N TRP A 110 -0.41 -13.53 -13.89
CA TRP A 110 -0.44 -14.18 -12.60
C TRP A 110 -1.85 -14.73 -12.34
N PRO A 111 -2.00 -16.04 -12.01
CA PRO A 111 -3.30 -16.64 -11.77
C PRO A 111 -3.90 -16.17 -10.43
N GLY A 112 -4.42 -14.94 -10.42
CA GLY A 112 -5.08 -14.30 -9.29
C GLY A 112 -6.56 -14.05 -9.57
N LEU A 113 -7.23 -13.46 -8.57
CA LEU A 113 -8.65 -13.12 -8.67
C LEU A 113 -8.94 -12.07 -9.76
N GLY A 114 -8.02 -11.13 -9.95
CA GLY A 114 -8.14 -10.11 -10.98
C GLY A 114 -8.01 -10.70 -12.39
N TRP A 115 -7.07 -11.60 -12.60
CA TRP A 115 -6.92 -12.32 -13.86
C TRP A 115 -8.15 -13.17 -14.18
N LEU A 116 -8.72 -13.85 -13.18
CA LEU A 116 -9.95 -14.62 -13.33
C LEU A 116 -11.12 -13.72 -13.76
N CYS A 117 -11.25 -12.54 -13.17
CA CYS A 117 -12.29 -11.58 -13.54
C CYS A 117 -12.13 -11.12 -15.01
N VAL A 118 -10.91 -10.76 -15.43
CA VAL A 118 -10.65 -10.37 -16.82
C VAL A 118 -11.02 -11.46 -17.81
N THR A 119 -10.62 -12.69 -17.50
CA THR A 119 -10.93 -13.84 -18.35
C THR A 119 -12.45 -14.07 -18.44
N ALA A 120 -13.16 -13.95 -17.31
CA ALA A 120 -14.61 -14.05 -17.27
C ALA A 120 -15.31 -12.95 -18.09
N ILE A 121 -14.78 -11.71 -18.08
CA ILE A 121 -15.30 -10.61 -18.91
C ILE A 121 -15.16 -10.92 -20.39
N PHE A 122 -13.99 -11.38 -20.82
CA PHE A 122 -13.78 -11.76 -22.22
C PHE A 122 -14.66 -12.94 -22.67
N ASN A 123 -14.89 -13.90 -21.77
CA ASN A 123 -15.77 -15.04 -22.02
C ASN A 123 -17.26 -14.72 -21.82
N ARG A 124 -17.61 -13.50 -21.41
CA ARG A 124 -18.98 -13.07 -21.09
C ARG A 124 -19.67 -13.95 -20.03
N ASP A 125 -18.88 -14.46 -19.08
CA ASP A 125 -19.37 -15.32 -17.99
C ASP A 125 -19.90 -14.44 -16.84
N PHE A 126 -21.16 -14.03 -16.96
CA PHE A 126 -21.82 -13.14 -16.00
C PHE A 126 -21.89 -13.71 -14.57
N PRO A 127 -22.19 -15.00 -14.35
CA PRO A 127 -22.16 -15.58 -13.00
C PRO A 127 -20.82 -15.41 -12.29
N VAL A 128 -19.70 -15.65 -12.99
CA VAL A 128 -18.35 -15.49 -12.41
C VAL A 128 -18.04 -14.03 -12.13
N ILE A 129 -18.43 -13.11 -13.03
CA ILE A 129 -18.24 -11.67 -12.83
C ILE A 129 -19.01 -11.20 -11.59
N GLN A 130 -20.27 -11.62 -11.44
CA GLN A 130 -21.09 -11.24 -10.27
C GLN A 130 -20.51 -11.79 -8.97
N ALA A 131 -20.10 -13.05 -8.96
CA ALA A 131 -19.45 -13.68 -7.80
C ALA A 131 -18.16 -12.95 -7.42
N TYR A 132 -17.34 -12.57 -8.41
CA TYR A 132 -16.11 -11.79 -8.18
C TYR A 132 -16.41 -10.42 -7.56
N VAL A 133 -17.36 -9.67 -8.12
CA VAL A 133 -17.72 -8.33 -7.60
C VAL A 133 -18.22 -8.43 -6.16
N LEU A 134 -19.09 -9.42 -5.87
CA LEU A 134 -19.58 -9.65 -4.51
C LEU A 134 -18.44 -9.97 -3.54
N LEU A 135 -17.57 -10.90 -3.94
CA LEU A 135 -16.42 -11.30 -3.12
C LEU A 135 -15.49 -10.11 -2.85
N MET A 136 -15.17 -9.33 -3.87
CA MET A 136 -14.32 -8.14 -3.72
C MET A 136 -14.96 -7.05 -2.85
N ALA A 137 -16.28 -6.87 -2.94
CA ALA A 137 -17.01 -5.95 -2.08
C ALA A 137 -16.92 -6.36 -0.60
N VAL A 138 -17.15 -7.64 -0.31
CA VAL A 138 -17.04 -8.19 1.06
C VAL A 138 -15.60 -8.06 1.58
N MET A 139 -14.61 -8.41 0.77
CA MET A 139 -13.19 -8.29 1.13
C MET A 139 -12.80 -6.83 1.38
N PHE A 140 -13.26 -5.91 0.54
CA PHE A 140 -12.97 -4.48 0.67
C PHE A 140 -13.55 -3.91 1.97
N VAL A 141 -14.82 -4.20 2.27
CA VAL A 141 -15.48 -3.77 3.50
C VAL A 141 -14.80 -4.40 4.72
N GLY A 142 -14.50 -5.69 4.67
CA GLY A 142 -13.79 -6.40 5.74
C GLY A 142 -12.40 -5.82 6.01
N CYS A 143 -11.62 -5.55 4.97
CA CYS A 143 -10.31 -4.90 5.08
C CYS A 143 -10.41 -3.49 5.67
N ASN A 144 -11.37 -2.67 5.22
CA ASN A 144 -11.57 -1.33 5.78
C ASN A 144 -11.90 -1.40 7.27
N LEU A 145 -12.85 -2.26 7.65
CA LEU A 145 -13.23 -2.44 9.05
C LEU A 145 -12.03 -2.87 9.91
N LEU A 146 -11.25 -3.83 9.42
CA LEU A 146 -10.07 -4.33 10.12
C LEU A 146 -9.02 -3.23 10.30
N VAL A 147 -8.78 -2.44 9.26
CA VAL A 147 -7.86 -1.30 9.29
C VAL A 147 -8.34 -0.24 10.26
N ASP A 148 -9.63 0.10 10.27
CA ASP A 148 -10.21 1.08 11.18
C ASP A 148 -10.06 0.66 12.64
N ILE A 149 -10.31 -0.63 12.94
CA ILE A 149 -10.10 -1.20 14.27
C ILE A 149 -8.63 -1.12 14.69
N LEU A 150 -7.70 -1.50 13.79
CA LEU A 150 -6.27 -1.44 14.07
C LEU A 150 -5.79 0.02 14.28
N CYS A 151 -6.25 0.94 13.44
CA CYS A 151 -5.93 2.36 13.58
C CYS A 151 -6.47 2.94 14.88
N ALA A 152 -7.70 2.58 15.28
CA ALA A 152 -8.28 3.00 16.54
C ALA A 152 -7.56 2.41 17.77
N ALA A 153 -6.97 1.22 17.63
CA ALA A 153 -6.16 0.60 18.68
C ALA A 153 -4.78 1.26 18.83
N ILE A 154 -4.18 1.69 17.72
CA ILE A 154 -2.83 2.30 17.68
C ILE A 154 -2.88 3.79 18.05
N ASP A 155 -3.92 4.51 17.64
CA ASP A 155 -4.06 5.95 17.88
C ASP A 155 -5.30 6.28 18.73
N PRO A 156 -5.13 6.38 20.08
CA PRO A 156 -6.22 6.71 20.98
C PRO A 156 -6.81 8.12 20.73
N ARG A 157 -6.14 9.00 19.98
CA ARG A 157 -6.62 10.33 19.62
C ARG A 157 -7.76 10.32 18.61
N LEU A 158 -7.85 9.27 17.78
CA LEU A 158 -8.97 9.07 16.87
C LEU A 158 -10.26 8.74 17.61
N ARG A 159 -10.16 8.08 18.77
CA ARG A 159 -11.29 7.75 19.63
C ARG A 159 -12.02 8.99 20.19
N ALA A 160 -11.29 10.07 20.45
CA ALA A 160 -11.85 11.31 20.97
C ALA A 160 -12.55 12.18 19.90
N ARG A 161 -12.25 11.97 18.62
CA ARG A 161 -12.88 12.71 17.50
C ARG A 161 -14.21 12.13 17.02
N GLY A 162 -14.48 10.87 17.32
CA GLY A 162 -15.74 10.21 16.97
C GLY A 162 -16.86 10.44 18.00
N GLN A 163 -16.61 11.21 19.06
CA GLN A 163 -17.60 11.53 20.12
C GLN A 163 -18.04 13.00 20.13
N ALA A 164 -17.65 13.77 19.14
CA ALA A 164 -18.12 15.15 18.89
C ALA A 164 -18.81 15.20 17.53
#